data_ce2d8ba811289bfcadb48a13209045ac
#
_entry.id   ce2d8ba811289bfcadb48a13209045ac
#
_cell.length_a   1.000
_cell.length_b   1.000
_cell.length_c   1.000
_cell.angle_alpha   90.00
_cell.angle_beta   90.00
_cell.angle_gamma   90.00
#
_symmetry.space_group_name_H-M   'P 1'
#
loop_
_entity.id
_entity.type
_entity.pdbx_description
1 polymer ?
#
loop_
_entity_poly.entity_id
_entity_poly.type
_entity_poly.pdbx_seq_one_letter_code
_entity_poly.pdbx_strand_id
1 'polypeptide(L)'
;GPVRSVLKNPIHPYTFGLLKSIPKLSLAGLPHSMPGSQPQPGTIKKGCSFFDRCSLSEEQCKLNSPQLEYIEELKTSVRCFKHKELIETKNKENVITRSDKKVQIKEILNLTDVSISYAKQKLLDQILNRFTDDNPTVKGINVDINKGETIALVGESGSGKSTILKSIAGLLKTKDGNIKFGKEKILQPDVRHRNPNDLRAIQLIFQNPDESLNPNHTVEQIIAQPLRLYFGMSGDELKKNIVDILEKVRLGEFYMTRYPRQLSGGEKQRVAVARAFAAKPDIILCDEVTSALDVSVQAAVLNLLQQLKDDFGTTYIFVSHDLAVVRAISDRVAVLYQGRLCEIGPSENVYQTPSHPYTEVLLGAVLEPDPDIKPKLVAEDIVEDRPPEKGCSFQGLSLIHI
;
A
#
# COMPACT_ATOMS: atom_id res chain seq x y z
N GLY A 1 11.08 -18.29 -23.05
CA GLY A 1 11.97 -19.28 -22.42
C GLY A 1 11.27 -20.05 -21.30
N PRO A 2 11.87 -21.13 -20.78
CA PRO A 2 11.34 -21.88 -19.64
C PRO A 2 11.18 -20.97 -18.40
N VAL A 3 10.13 -21.20 -17.60
CA VAL A 3 9.83 -20.38 -16.41
C VAL A 3 11.03 -20.26 -15.47
N ARG A 4 11.69 -21.39 -15.16
CA ARG A 4 12.89 -21.39 -14.30
C ARG A 4 14.03 -20.55 -14.86
N SER A 5 14.30 -20.62 -16.15
CA SER A 5 15.35 -19.84 -16.80
C SER A 5 15.05 -18.34 -16.74
N VAL A 6 13.80 -17.94 -17.01
CA VAL A 6 13.40 -16.54 -17.00
C VAL A 6 13.40 -15.94 -15.58
N LEU A 7 12.92 -16.69 -14.58
CA LEU A 7 12.82 -16.19 -13.20
C LEU A 7 14.17 -16.23 -12.46
N LYS A 8 14.95 -17.31 -12.61
CA LYS A 8 16.24 -17.45 -11.91
C LYS A 8 17.41 -16.80 -12.62
N ASN A 9 17.36 -16.79 -13.96
CA ASN A 9 18.42 -16.25 -14.80
C ASN A 9 17.88 -15.25 -15.83
N PRO A 10 17.24 -14.13 -15.39
CA PRO A 10 16.80 -13.10 -16.31
C PRO A 10 17.99 -12.50 -17.05
N ILE A 11 17.93 -12.48 -18.38
CA ILE A 11 18.99 -11.98 -19.27
C ILE A 11 18.59 -10.70 -20.00
N HIS A 12 17.43 -10.14 -19.71
CA HIS A 12 16.99 -8.83 -20.18
C HIS A 12 16.89 -7.84 -19.02
N PRO A 13 17.45 -6.61 -19.13
CA PRO A 13 17.40 -5.62 -18.05
C PRO A 13 15.98 -5.30 -17.54
N TYR A 14 14.98 -5.31 -18.43
CA TYR A 14 13.59 -5.13 -18.04
C TYR A 14 13.06 -6.28 -17.16
N THR A 15 13.33 -7.54 -17.57
CA THR A 15 12.91 -8.72 -16.77
C THR A 15 13.59 -8.73 -15.42
N PHE A 16 14.88 -8.41 -15.38
CA PHE A 16 15.65 -8.29 -14.16
C PHE A 16 15.09 -7.19 -13.23
N GLY A 17 14.80 -6.00 -13.79
CA GLY A 17 14.17 -4.90 -13.06
C GLY A 17 12.79 -5.27 -12.52
N LEU A 18 11.95 -5.96 -13.32
CA LEU A 18 10.64 -6.43 -12.87
C LEU A 18 10.76 -7.38 -11.67
N LEU A 19 11.65 -8.37 -11.75
CA LEU A 19 11.84 -9.33 -10.65
C LEU A 19 12.39 -8.68 -9.38
N LYS A 20 13.22 -7.63 -9.51
CA LYS A 20 13.67 -6.82 -8.37
C LYS A 20 12.60 -5.88 -7.81
N SER A 21 11.60 -5.55 -8.60
CA SER A 21 10.48 -4.72 -8.17
C SER A 21 9.40 -5.51 -7.41
N ILE A 22 9.45 -6.85 -7.42
CA ILE A 22 8.52 -7.69 -6.67
C ILE A 22 8.96 -7.71 -5.20
N PRO A 23 8.09 -7.30 -4.25
CA PRO A 23 8.35 -7.51 -2.83
C PRO A 23 8.42 -9.01 -2.54
N LYS A 24 9.25 -9.42 -1.59
CA LYS A 24 9.43 -10.83 -1.21
C LYS A 24 9.20 -11.01 0.29
N LEU A 25 8.53 -12.08 0.68
CA LEU A 25 8.39 -12.44 2.09
C LEU A 25 9.74 -12.80 2.74
N SER A 26 10.66 -13.33 1.98
CA SER A 26 11.99 -13.71 2.44
C SER A 26 12.92 -12.54 2.72
N LEU A 27 12.62 -11.32 2.22
CA LEU A 27 13.46 -10.14 2.33
C LEU A 27 12.72 -8.98 2.99
N ALA A 28 13.25 -8.51 4.11
CA ALA A 28 12.82 -7.23 4.70
C ALA A 28 13.42 -6.07 3.89
N GLY A 29 12.61 -5.09 3.53
CA GLY A 29 13.03 -3.88 2.83
C GLY A 29 12.24 -3.59 1.56
N LEU A 30 12.37 -2.36 1.09
CA LEU A 30 11.61 -1.88 -0.07
C LEU A 30 12.11 -2.52 -1.37
N PRO A 31 11.20 -2.89 -2.28
CA PRO A 31 11.57 -3.39 -3.59
C PRO A 31 12.23 -2.29 -4.43
N HIS A 32 13.12 -2.69 -5.33
CA HIS A 32 13.74 -1.75 -6.26
C HIS A 32 12.72 -1.20 -7.26
N SER A 33 12.60 0.12 -7.32
CA SER A 33 11.80 0.75 -8.37
C SER A 33 12.61 0.90 -9.66
N MET A 34 12.03 0.55 -10.79
CA MET A 34 12.64 0.86 -12.09
C MET A 34 12.56 2.36 -12.36
N PRO A 35 13.65 2.98 -12.90
CA PRO A 35 13.65 4.40 -13.24
C PRO A 35 12.68 4.72 -14.37
N GLY A 36 12.25 5.99 -14.44
CA GLY A 36 11.41 6.52 -15.50
C GLY A 36 9.97 5.98 -15.51
N SER A 37 9.17 6.50 -16.43
CA SER A 37 7.81 6.07 -16.71
C SER A 37 7.73 5.20 -17.96
N GLN A 38 6.68 4.40 -18.06
CA GLN A 38 6.45 3.61 -19.27
C GLN A 38 6.14 4.54 -20.45
N PRO A 39 6.84 4.40 -21.58
CA PRO A 39 6.57 5.23 -22.76
C PRO A 39 5.15 4.97 -23.28
N GLN A 40 4.52 6.02 -23.78
CA GLN A 40 3.18 5.88 -24.38
C GLN A 40 3.25 5.01 -25.64
N PRO A 41 2.24 4.19 -25.92
CA PRO A 41 2.17 3.40 -27.14
C PRO A 41 2.37 4.27 -28.38
N GLY A 42 3.24 3.83 -29.30
CA GLY A 42 3.52 4.54 -30.55
C GLY A 42 4.51 5.71 -30.48
N THR A 43 5.02 6.07 -29.29
CA THR A 43 6.03 7.16 -29.17
C THR A 43 7.42 6.71 -29.58
N ILE A 44 7.76 5.42 -29.43
CA ILE A 44 9.05 4.86 -29.80
C ILE A 44 8.97 4.36 -31.25
N LYS A 45 9.57 5.10 -32.15
CA LYS A 45 9.59 4.77 -33.59
C LYS A 45 10.84 3.98 -34.01
N LYS A 46 11.94 4.10 -33.26
CA LYS A 46 13.24 3.43 -33.54
C LYS A 46 13.92 3.08 -32.21
N GLY A 47 14.80 2.08 -32.25
CA GLY A 47 15.59 1.68 -31.08
C GLY A 47 14.90 0.68 -30.13
N CYS A 48 15.52 0.47 -28.99
CA CYS A 48 15.02 -0.40 -27.92
C CYS A 48 13.92 0.34 -27.13
N SER A 49 12.76 -0.28 -26.98
CA SER A 49 11.63 0.29 -26.24
C SER A 49 11.90 0.50 -24.74
N PHE A 50 12.94 -0.11 -24.20
CA PHE A 50 13.36 0.02 -22.81
C PHE A 50 14.53 1.03 -22.62
N PHE A 51 15.00 1.69 -23.69
CA PHE A 51 16.20 2.53 -23.69
C PHE A 51 16.21 3.56 -22.54
N ASP A 52 15.17 4.38 -22.40
CA ASP A 52 15.10 5.48 -21.42
C ASP A 52 15.08 5.01 -19.96
N ARG A 53 14.81 3.71 -19.72
CA ARG A 53 14.69 3.10 -18.39
C ARG A 53 15.80 2.10 -18.09
N CYS A 54 16.66 1.83 -19.04
CA CYS A 54 17.69 0.81 -18.95
C CYS A 54 19.00 1.39 -18.39
N SER A 55 19.46 0.86 -17.25
CA SER A 55 20.76 1.25 -16.67
C SER A 55 21.97 0.82 -17.50
N LEU A 56 21.80 -0.09 -18.46
CA LEU A 56 22.83 -0.58 -19.37
C LEU A 56 22.66 -0.03 -20.78
N SER A 57 21.84 1.02 -20.97
CA SER A 57 21.58 1.58 -22.29
C SER A 57 22.80 2.29 -22.88
N GLU A 58 23.00 2.12 -24.17
CA GLU A 58 24.04 2.80 -24.97
C GLU A 58 23.41 3.43 -26.22
N GLU A 59 24.18 4.24 -26.93
CA GLU A 59 23.70 4.92 -28.13
C GLU A 59 23.20 3.94 -29.20
N GLN A 60 23.82 2.78 -29.31
CA GLN A 60 23.36 1.69 -30.18
C GLN A 60 21.91 1.29 -29.88
N CYS A 61 21.53 1.23 -28.59
CA CYS A 61 20.16 0.89 -28.16
C CYS A 61 19.13 1.97 -28.54
N LYS A 62 19.56 3.22 -28.68
CA LYS A 62 18.72 4.33 -29.12
C LYS A 62 18.47 4.30 -30.64
N LEU A 63 19.47 3.93 -31.40
CA LEU A 63 19.45 3.98 -32.86
C LEU A 63 18.85 2.72 -33.50
N ASN A 64 19.13 1.55 -32.92
CA ASN A 64 18.81 0.26 -33.49
C ASN A 64 17.91 -0.58 -32.56
N SER A 65 16.92 -1.24 -33.16
CA SER A 65 16.10 -2.21 -32.42
C SER A 65 16.84 -3.56 -32.37
N PRO A 66 17.09 -4.13 -31.17
CA PRO A 66 17.74 -5.42 -31.06
C PRO A 66 16.85 -6.51 -31.66
N GLN A 67 17.48 -7.48 -32.34
CA GLN A 67 16.79 -8.67 -32.85
C GLN A 67 16.57 -9.69 -31.73
N LEU A 68 15.60 -10.59 -31.92
CA LEU A 68 15.35 -11.67 -30.98
C LEU A 68 16.40 -12.78 -31.22
N GLU A 69 17.30 -12.93 -30.25
CA GLU A 69 18.38 -13.92 -30.27
C GLU A 69 18.04 -15.07 -29.34
N TYR A 70 18.24 -16.32 -29.80
CA TYR A 70 18.07 -17.52 -28.99
C TYR A 70 19.38 -17.89 -28.31
N ILE A 71 19.37 -18.02 -27.01
CA ILE A 71 20.52 -18.39 -26.17
C ILE A 71 20.35 -19.85 -25.77
N GLU A 72 21.15 -20.73 -26.39
CA GLU A 72 21.01 -22.20 -26.31
C GLU A 72 21.25 -22.70 -24.87
N GLU A 73 22.26 -22.17 -24.17
CA GLU A 73 22.62 -22.54 -22.80
C GLU A 73 21.45 -22.33 -21.80
N LEU A 74 20.64 -21.32 -22.02
CA LEU A 74 19.50 -20.95 -21.16
C LEU A 74 18.16 -21.38 -21.77
N LYS A 75 18.14 -21.88 -22.98
CA LYS A 75 16.93 -22.20 -23.77
C LYS A 75 15.94 -21.02 -23.82
N THR A 76 16.47 -19.80 -23.91
CA THR A 76 15.71 -18.57 -23.76
C THR A 76 16.04 -17.63 -24.92
N SER A 77 15.00 -16.97 -25.47
CA SER A 77 15.19 -15.93 -26.47
C SER A 77 15.18 -14.55 -25.81
N VAL A 78 16.06 -13.67 -26.21
CA VAL A 78 16.20 -12.32 -25.68
C VAL A 78 16.32 -11.29 -26.79
N ARG A 79 15.77 -10.10 -26.59
CA ARG A 79 15.88 -8.97 -27.48
C ARG A 79 16.66 -7.84 -26.79
N CYS A 80 17.99 -8.03 -26.66
CA CYS A 80 18.87 -7.08 -25.96
C CYS A 80 20.32 -7.21 -26.45
N PHE A 81 20.97 -6.10 -26.78
CA PHE A 81 22.39 -6.12 -27.15
C PHE A 81 23.33 -6.40 -25.96
N LYS A 82 22.87 -6.13 -24.73
CA LYS A 82 23.67 -6.21 -23.49
C LYS A 82 23.35 -7.43 -22.61
N HIS A 83 22.74 -8.48 -23.16
CA HIS A 83 22.34 -9.64 -22.37
C HIS A 83 23.53 -10.36 -21.69
N LYS A 84 24.73 -10.34 -22.30
CA LYS A 84 25.95 -10.96 -21.72
C LYS A 84 26.46 -10.22 -20.49
N GLU A 85 26.47 -8.88 -20.54
CA GLU A 85 26.93 -8.04 -19.42
C GLU A 85 26.03 -8.15 -18.19
N LEU A 86 24.72 -8.39 -18.37
CA LEU A 86 23.80 -8.59 -17.27
C LEU A 86 24.08 -9.88 -16.48
N ILE A 87 24.60 -10.91 -17.14
CA ILE A 87 24.98 -12.17 -16.50
C ILE A 87 26.16 -11.93 -15.54
N GLU A 88 27.09 -11.07 -15.90
CA GLU A 88 28.30 -10.76 -15.10
C GLU A 88 28.00 -9.83 -13.91
N THR A 89 27.05 -8.90 -14.04
CA THR A 89 26.72 -7.92 -12.99
C THR A 89 25.87 -8.48 -11.85
N LYS A 90 25.23 -9.63 -12.02
CA LYS A 90 24.39 -10.27 -10.98
C LYS A 90 25.12 -10.57 -9.66
N ASN A 91 26.45 -10.72 -9.70
CA ASN A 91 27.26 -11.12 -8.55
C ASN A 91 27.55 -9.95 -7.57
N LYS A 92 27.01 -8.74 -7.80
CA LYS A 92 27.21 -7.55 -6.97
C LYS A 92 25.88 -6.96 -6.48
N GLU A 93 25.09 -7.74 -5.78
CA GLU A 93 23.84 -7.25 -5.22
C GLU A 93 24.05 -6.56 -3.86
N ASN A 94 23.77 -5.26 -3.80
CA ASN A 94 23.57 -4.55 -2.54
C ASN A 94 22.08 -4.61 -2.16
N VAL A 95 21.76 -5.31 -1.10
CA VAL A 95 20.47 -5.21 -0.43
C VAL A 95 20.39 -3.82 0.22
N ILE A 96 19.37 -3.04 -0.15
CA ILE A 96 19.09 -1.78 0.56
C ILE A 96 18.51 -2.18 1.92
N THR A 97 19.36 -2.21 2.94
CA THR A 97 18.93 -2.40 4.32
C THR A 97 18.18 -1.15 4.80
N ARG A 98 17.04 -1.36 5.42
CA ARG A 98 16.33 -0.32 6.15
C ARG A 98 17.25 0.30 7.19
N SER A 99 17.34 1.62 7.25
CA SER A 99 17.99 2.29 8.37
C SER A 99 17.12 2.10 9.60
N ASP A 100 17.66 1.46 10.65
CA ASP A 100 17.04 1.34 11.98
C ASP A 100 16.93 2.73 12.63
N LYS A 101 16.02 3.56 12.15
CA LYS A 101 15.63 4.75 12.88
C LYS A 101 14.81 4.30 14.08
N LYS A 102 15.35 4.48 15.29
CA LYS A 102 14.62 4.28 16.54
C LYS A 102 13.36 5.13 16.50
N VAL A 103 12.21 4.49 16.32
CA VAL A 103 10.90 5.13 16.42
C VAL A 103 10.78 5.65 17.86
N GLN A 104 10.56 6.94 18.04
CA GLN A 104 10.26 7.50 19.34
C GLN A 104 8.92 6.92 19.80
N ILE A 105 8.92 6.23 20.95
CA ILE A 105 7.71 5.68 21.55
C ILE A 105 6.87 6.86 22.08
N LYS A 106 6.08 7.45 21.19
CA LYS A 106 5.13 8.51 21.52
C LYS A 106 3.83 8.18 20.80
N GLU A 107 2.84 7.75 21.56
CA GLU A 107 1.51 7.45 21.05
C GLU A 107 0.91 8.69 20.35
N ILE A 108 0.38 8.50 19.13
CA ILE A 108 -0.30 9.51 18.35
C ILE A 108 -1.78 9.20 18.15
N LEU A 109 -2.13 7.91 18.06
CA LEU A 109 -3.51 7.46 17.92
C LEU A 109 -3.74 6.23 18.79
N ASN A 110 -4.89 6.18 19.47
CA ASN A 110 -5.28 5.04 20.29
C ASN A 110 -6.74 4.66 20.02
N LEU A 111 -6.96 3.40 19.72
CA LEU A 111 -8.28 2.79 19.60
C LEU A 111 -8.54 1.99 20.87
N THR A 112 -9.62 2.29 21.59
CA THR A 112 -10.01 1.61 22.83
C THR A 112 -11.39 1.01 22.65
N ASP A 113 -11.49 -0.31 22.66
CA ASP A 113 -12.71 -1.12 22.54
C ASP A 113 -13.61 -0.72 21.37
N VAL A 114 -12.99 -0.42 20.22
CA VAL A 114 -13.69 0.11 19.06
C VAL A 114 -14.48 -0.97 18.36
N SER A 115 -15.80 -0.79 18.29
CA SER A 115 -16.73 -1.64 17.53
C SER A 115 -17.46 -0.81 16.47
N ILE A 116 -17.64 -1.40 15.28
CA ILE A 116 -18.20 -0.69 14.11
C ILE A 116 -19.24 -1.57 13.43
N SER A 117 -20.40 -0.98 13.09
CA SER A 117 -21.47 -1.64 12.34
C SER A 117 -21.90 -0.82 11.13
N TYR A 118 -22.25 -1.47 10.03
CA TYR A 118 -22.85 -0.83 8.85
C TYR A 118 -24.37 -0.72 8.94
N ALA A 119 -25.00 -1.33 9.94
CA ALA A 119 -26.45 -1.31 10.08
C ALA A 119 -26.94 0.13 10.26
N LYS A 120 -27.63 0.66 9.27
CA LYS A 120 -28.49 1.84 9.44
C LYS A 120 -29.68 1.39 10.25
N GLN A 121 -29.74 1.76 11.53
CA GLN A 121 -30.97 1.63 12.28
C GLN A 121 -32.07 2.40 11.51
N LYS A 122 -33.00 1.65 10.92
CA LYS A 122 -34.20 2.26 10.34
C LYS A 122 -35.01 2.83 11.51
N LEU A 123 -35.45 4.07 11.41
CA LEU A 123 -36.32 4.71 12.40
C LEU A 123 -37.50 3.84 12.84
N LEU A 124 -38.04 3.01 11.92
CA LEU A 124 -39.08 2.03 12.19
C LEU A 124 -38.65 0.88 13.11
N ASP A 125 -37.40 0.44 13.03
CA ASP A 125 -36.90 -0.66 13.86
C ASP A 125 -36.65 -0.20 15.31
N GLN A 126 -36.31 1.09 15.52
CA GLN A 126 -36.24 1.71 16.84
C GLN A 126 -37.62 1.81 17.50
N ILE A 127 -38.69 2.15 16.73
CA ILE A 127 -40.04 2.31 17.24
C ILE A 127 -40.66 0.94 17.56
N LEU A 128 -40.33 -0.09 16.81
CA LEU A 128 -40.89 -1.44 16.95
C LEU A 128 -40.08 -2.34 17.93
N ASN A 129 -39.04 -1.83 18.58
CA ASN A 129 -38.17 -2.60 19.49
C ASN A 129 -37.72 -3.95 18.89
N ARG A 130 -37.63 -4.03 17.55
CA ARG A 130 -37.09 -5.19 16.85
C ARG A 130 -35.58 -5.14 17.01
N PHE A 131 -35.03 -6.00 17.83
CA PHE A 131 -33.62 -6.33 17.86
C PHE A 131 -33.24 -6.90 16.49
N THR A 132 -32.83 -6.07 15.55
CA THR A 132 -32.07 -6.55 14.41
C THR A 132 -30.75 -7.05 14.98
N ASP A 133 -30.39 -8.25 14.61
CA ASP A 133 -29.11 -8.88 14.97
C ASP A 133 -27.97 -7.98 14.45
N ASP A 134 -27.60 -6.99 15.26
CA ASP A 134 -26.65 -5.94 14.90
C ASP A 134 -25.25 -6.43 15.24
N ASN A 135 -24.85 -7.52 14.56
CA ASN A 135 -23.53 -8.10 14.71
C ASN A 135 -22.50 -7.15 14.10
N PRO A 136 -21.67 -6.47 14.89
CA PRO A 136 -20.73 -5.48 14.36
C PRO A 136 -19.71 -6.15 13.43
N THR A 137 -19.40 -5.46 12.32
CA THR A 137 -18.37 -5.86 11.36
C THR A 137 -16.98 -5.86 11.98
N VAL A 138 -16.75 -4.97 12.95
CA VAL A 138 -15.51 -4.85 13.74
C VAL A 138 -15.91 -4.87 15.20
N LYS A 139 -15.17 -5.64 16.04
CA LYS A 139 -15.55 -5.97 17.42
C LYS A 139 -14.38 -5.73 18.37
N GLY A 140 -14.51 -4.74 19.27
CA GLY A 140 -13.62 -4.55 20.41
C GLY A 140 -12.15 -4.39 20.05
N ILE A 141 -11.83 -3.56 19.06
CA ILE A 141 -10.45 -3.34 18.63
C ILE A 141 -9.71 -2.44 19.61
N ASN A 142 -8.56 -2.91 20.08
CA ASN A 142 -7.64 -2.19 20.93
C ASN A 142 -6.28 -2.12 20.23
N VAL A 143 -5.86 -0.91 19.79
CA VAL A 143 -4.60 -0.69 19.09
C VAL A 143 -4.05 0.69 19.45
N ASP A 144 -2.79 0.73 19.88
CA ASP A 144 -2.00 1.94 20.03
C ASP A 144 -1.09 2.14 18.80
N ILE A 145 -0.93 3.38 18.36
CA ILE A 145 -0.14 3.74 17.19
C ILE A 145 0.84 4.84 17.58
N ASN A 146 2.13 4.62 17.29
CA ASN A 146 3.18 5.54 17.65
C ASN A 146 3.47 6.55 16.53
N LYS A 147 3.95 7.73 16.91
CA LYS A 147 4.32 8.76 15.95
C LYS A 147 5.47 8.30 15.06
N GLY A 148 5.29 8.48 13.74
CA GLY A 148 6.30 8.14 12.74
C GLY A 148 6.43 6.65 12.43
N GLU A 149 5.61 5.76 13.05
CA GLU A 149 5.59 4.35 12.66
C GLU A 149 4.67 4.10 11.45
N THR A 150 4.89 2.99 10.79
CA THR A 150 3.95 2.39 9.85
C THR A 150 3.36 1.14 10.48
N ILE A 151 2.09 1.17 10.87
CA ILE A 151 1.36 -0.02 11.27
C ILE A 151 0.52 -0.54 10.10
N ALA A 152 0.65 -1.82 9.79
CA ALA A 152 -0.16 -2.45 8.75
C ALA A 152 -1.31 -3.25 9.35
N LEU A 153 -2.49 -3.15 8.73
CA LEU A 153 -3.66 -4.00 9.02
C LEU A 153 -3.77 -5.05 7.91
N VAL A 154 -3.67 -6.31 8.28
CA VAL A 154 -3.72 -7.46 7.35
C VAL A 154 -4.84 -8.44 7.72
N GLY A 155 -5.23 -9.29 6.78
CA GLY A 155 -6.27 -10.30 6.92
C GLY A 155 -7.07 -10.45 5.63
N GLU A 156 -7.95 -11.42 5.58
CA GLU A 156 -8.81 -11.71 4.42
C GLU A 156 -9.73 -10.55 4.03
N SER A 157 -10.27 -10.60 2.81
CA SER A 157 -11.30 -9.66 2.37
C SER A 157 -12.52 -9.76 3.31
N GLY A 158 -13.07 -8.60 3.71
CA GLY A 158 -14.18 -8.57 4.67
C GLY A 158 -13.77 -8.63 6.15
N SER A 159 -12.48 -8.78 6.52
CA SER A 159 -12.05 -8.81 7.93
C SER A 159 -12.18 -7.47 8.69
N GLY A 160 -12.60 -6.38 8.02
CA GLY A 160 -12.87 -5.09 8.66
C GLY A 160 -11.78 -4.04 8.52
N LYS A 161 -10.70 -4.28 7.77
CA LYS A 161 -9.56 -3.35 7.60
C LYS A 161 -9.95 -1.95 7.13
N SER A 162 -10.59 -1.86 5.96
CA SER A 162 -11.06 -0.57 5.41
C SER A 162 -12.17 0.06 6.27
N THR A 163 -12.92 -0.75 7.01
CA THR A 163 -13.93 -0.29 7.97
C THR A 163 -13.26 0.48 9.10
N ILE A 164 -12.16 -0.05 9.66
CA ILE A 164 -11.35 0.63 10.69
C ILE A 164 -10.79 1.94 10.14
N LEU A 165 -10.18 1.94 8.94
CA LEU A 165 -9.66 3.17 8.32
C LEU A 165 -10.74 4.23 8.14
N LYS A 166 -11.90 3.85 7.60
CA LYS A 166 -13.04 4.77 7.42
C LYS A 166 -13.55 5.33 8.74
N SER A 167 -13.51 4.55 9.82
CA SER A 167 -13.90 5.01 11.15
C SER A 167 -12.87 6.00 11.72
N ILE A 168 -11.57 5.73 11.59
CA ILE A 168 -10.51 6.67 11.96
C ILE A 168 -10.64 7.97 11.16
N ALA A 169 -10.95 7.91 9.86
CA ALA A 169 -11.21 9.07 9.03
C ALA A 169 -12.50 9.84 9.39
N GLY A 170 -13.40 9.24 10.19
CA GLY A 170 -14.71 9.82 10.55
C GLY A 170 -15.77 9.68 9.47
N LEU A 171 -15.50 8.84 8.45
CA LEU A 171 -16.45 8.52 7.38
C LEU A 171 -17.48 7.45 7.80
N LEU A 172 -17.15 6.68 8.83
CA LEU A 172 -18.02 5.67 9.42
C LEU A 172 -17.98 5.83 10.95
N LYS A 173 -19.16 5.88 11.56
CA LYS A 173 -19.27 6.07 13.01
C LYS A 173 -18.92 4.79 13.76
N THR A 174 -18.24 4.93 14.89
CA THR A 174 -18.12 3.85 15.87
C THR A 174 -19.46 3.54 16.50
N LYS A 175 -19.76 2.28 16.75
CA LYS A 175 -20.90 1.85 17.55
C LYS A 175 -20.57 1.96 19.03
N ASP A 176 -19.42 1.41 19.41
CA ASP A 176 -18.89 1.42 20.77
C ASP A 176 -17.40 1.79 20.74
N GLY A 177 -16.86 2.15 21.90
CA GLY A 177 -15.48 2.51 22.08
C GLY A 177 -15.12 3.93 21.62
N ASN A 178 -13.84 4.27 21.73
CA ASN A 178 -13.33 5.61 21.44
C ASN A 178 -12.03 5.55 20.62
N ILE A 179 -11.87 6.58 19.77
CA ILE A 179 -10.61 6.83 19.03
C ILE A 179 -10.00 8.12 19.59
N LYS A 180 -8.82 8.02 20.21
CA LYS A 180 -8.09 9.16 20.76
C LYS A 180 -6.97 9.59 19.81
N PHE A 181 -6.82 10.89 19.58
CA PHE A 181 -5.75 11.50 18.82
C PHE A 181 -4.90 12.40 19.71
N GLY A 182 -3.60 12.12 19.80
CA GLY A 182 -2.73 12.73 20.79
C GLY A 182 -3.02 12.22 22.20
N LYS A 183 -2.59 12.98 23.23
CA LYS A 183 -2.62 12.49 24.62
C LYS A 183 -4.01 12.23 25.20
N GLU A 184 -5.01 13.06 24.85
CA GLU A 184 -6.32 12.99 25.54
C GLU A 184 -7.53 13.29 24.65
N LYS A 185 -7.32 13.69 23.39
CA LYS A 185 -8.39 14.16 22.53
C LYS A 185 -9.15 13.01 21.89
N ILE A 186 -10.41 12.82 22.29
CA ILE A 186 -11.32 11.88 21.61
C ILE A 186 -11.78 12.53 20.30
N LEU A 187 -11.57 11.83 19.18
CA LEU A 187 -12.05 12.25 17.87
C LEU A 187 -13.57 12.12 17.78
N GLN A 188 -14.20 13.13 17.18
CA GLN A 188 -15.61 13.02 16.84
C GLN A 188 -15.83 11.91 15.83
N PRO A 189 -16.82 11.00 16.06
CA PRO A 189 -17.03 9.84 15.18
C PRO A 189 -17.46 10.21 13.76
N ASP A 190 -18.06 11.40 13.59
CA ASP A 190 -18.55 11.89 12.30
C ASP A 190 -17.65 13.03 11.82
N VAL A 191 -17.13 12.91 10.60
CA VAL A 191 -16.24 13.88 9.96
C VAL A 191 -16.81 15.30 9.93
N ARG A 192 -18.15 15.44 9.85
CA ARG A 192 -18.84 16.73 9.83
C ARG A 192 -18.75 17.53 11.13
N HIS A 193 -18.44 16.85 12.24
CA HIS A 193 -18.29 17.45 13.56
C HIS A 193 -16.83 17.61 13.98
N ARG A 194 -15.86 17.17 13.12
CA ARG A 194 -14.44 17.36 13.39
C ARG A 194 -14.00 18.79 13.09
N ASN A 195 -13.08 19.29 13.89
CA ASN A 195 -12.50 20.59 13.61
C ASN A 195 -11.52 20.53 12.42
N PRO A 196 -11.22 21.67 11.77
CA PRO A 196 -10.33 21.71 10.61
C PRO A 196 -8.92 21.15 10.86
N ASN A 197 -8.39 21.30 12.09
CA ASN A 197 -7.07 20.78 12.43
C ASN A 197 -7.04 19.25 12.47
N ASP A 198 -8.11 18.60 12.94
CA ASP A 198 -8.22 17.14 12.93
C ASP A 198 -8.37 16.61 11.51
N LEU A 199 -9.15 17.32 10.68
CA LEU A 199 -9.32 16.98 9.27
C LEU A 199 -8.00 17.12 8.52
N ARG A 200 -7.22 18.15 8.81
CA ARG A 200 -5.89 18.36 8.25
C ARG A 200 -4.92 17.26 8.68
N ALA A 201 -4.92 16.94 9.98
CA ALA A 201 -3.96 16.02 10.59
C ALA A 201 -4.12 14.56 10.15
N ILE A 202 -5.34 14.14 9.78
CA ILE A 202 -5.65 12.76 9.36
C ILE A 202 -6.16 12.77 7.93
N GLN A 203 -5.36 12.25 7.01
CA GLN A 203 -5.72 12.18 5.59
C GLN A 203 -5.88 10.73 5.14
N LEU A 204 -6.78 10.49 4.19
CA LEU A 204 -7.06 9.17 3.62
C LEU A 204 -6.70 9.12 2.14
N ILE A 205 -5.90 8.12 1.76
CA ILE A 205 -5.65 7.75 0.36
C ILE A 205 -6.49 6.51 0.07
N PHE A 206 -7.42 6.65 -0.86
CA PHE A 206 -8.35 5.58 -1.25
C PHE A 206 -7.69 4.56 -2.17
N GLN A 207 -8.23 3.36 -2.20
CA GLN A 207 -7.82 2.25 -3.05
C GLN A 207 -7.83 2.61 -4.54
N ASN A 208 -8.91 3.24 -4.99
CA ASN A 208 -9.07 3.66 -6.38
C ASN A 208 -8.92 5.19 -6.51
N PRO A 209 -7.86 5.69 -7.16
CA PRO A 209 -7.68 7.13 -7.34
C PRO A 209 -8.79 7.76 -8.19
N ASP A 210 -9.42 7.03 -9.11
CA ASP A 210 -10.51 7.55 -9.94
C ASP A 210 -11.76 7.91 -9.12
N GLU A 211 -11.99 7.24 -8.00
CA GLU A 211 -13.09 7.56 -7.09
C GLU A 211 -12.78 8.76 -6.18
N SER A 212 -11.50 9.05 -6.00
CA SER A 212 -11.03 10.07 -5.07
C SER A 212 -10.67 11.40 -5.74
N LEU A 213 -10.32 11.40 -7.02
CA LEU A 213 -9.94 12.58 -7.77
C LEU A 213 -11.15 13.10 -8.56
N ASN A 214 -11.49 14.39 -8.40
CA ASN A 214 -12.55 15.01 -9.21
C ASN A 214 -12.11 15.05 -10.69
N PRO A 215 -12.83 14.36 -11.61
CA PRO A 215 -12.42 14.27 -13.02
C PRO A 215 -12.50 15.59 -13.78
N ASN A 216 -13.22 16.58 -13.22
CA ASN A 216 -13.38 17.91 -13.81
C ASN A 216 -12.37 18.94 -13.30
N HIS A 217 -11.50 18.55 -12.36
CA HIS A 217 -10.44 19.42 -11.84
C HIS A 217 -9.10 19.05 -12.49
N THR A 218 -8.28 20.06 -12.75
CA THR A 218 -6.88 19.84 -13.12
C THR A 218 -6.07 19.36 -11.91
N VAL A 219 -4.90 18.80 -12.14
CA VAL A 219 -3.96 18.40 -11.08
C VAL A 219 -3.64 19.58 -10.16
N GLU A 220 -3.43 20.77 -10.73
CA GLU A 220 -3.25 22.00 -9.95
C GLU A 220 -4.43 22.25 -9.01
N GLN A 221 -5.66 22.21 -9.51
CA GLN A 221 -6.85 22.45 -8.70
C GLN A 221 -7.02 21.42 -7.58
N ILE A 222 -6.69 20.15 -7.86
CA ILE A 222 -6.77 19.06 -6.90
C ILE A 222 -5.78 19.28 -5.74
N ILE A 223 -4.53 19.66 -6.03
CA ILE A 223 -3.50 19.89 -5.02
C ILE A 223 -3.70 21.25 -4.31
N ALA A 224 -4.22 22.26 -5.03
CA ALA A 224 -4.52 23.56 -4.47
C ALA A 224 -5.60 23.52 -3.37
N GLN A 225 -6.55 22.57 -3.47
CA GLN A 225 -7.69 22.53 -2.54
C GLN A 225 -7.27 22.41 -1.07
N PRO A 226 -6.46 21.45 -0.62
CA PRO A 226 -6.02 21.39 0.77
C PRO A 226 -5.12 22.58 1.17
N LEU A 227 -4.29 23.09 0.26
CA LEU A 227 -3.43 24.26 0.54
C LEU A 227 -4.25 25.53 0.82
N ARG A 228 -5.29 25.75 0.04
CA ARG A 228 -6.24 26.86 0.27
C ARG A 228 -7.06 26.67 1.54
N LEU A 229 -7.60 25.47 1.71
CA LEU A 229 -8.52 25.16 2.82
C LEU A 229 -7.84 25.26 4.19
N TYR A 230 -6.65 24.71 4.33
CA TYR A 230 -5.99 24.57 5.63
C TYR A 230 -4.95 25.68 5.91
N PHE A 231 -4.39 26.30 4.86
CA PHE A 231 -3.34 27.30 5.03
C PHE A 231 -3.67 28.67 4.44
N GLY A 232 -4.82 28.82 3.76
CA GLY A 232 -5.23 30.09 3.16
C GLY A 232 -4.33 30.56 2.00
N MET A 233 -3.51 29.66 1.42
CA MET A 233 -2.54 30.02 0.38
C MET A 233 -3.22 30.49 -0.91
N SER A 234 -2.61 31.47 -1.57
CA SER A 234 -3.09 32.03 -2.85
C SER A 234 -1.93 32.57 -3.70
N GLY A 235 -2.21 32.94 -4.95
CA GLY A 235 -1.23 33.55 -5.85
C GLY A 235 0.04 32.71 -6.06
N ASP A 236 1.19 33.38 -6.12
CA ASP A 236 2.48 32.77 -6.43
C ASP A 236 2.96 31.79 -5.37
N GLU A 237 2.64 32.05 -4.09
CA GLU A 237 2.96 31.13 -2.99
C GLU A 237 2.27 29.78 -3.18
N LEU A 238 0.99 29.79 -3.53
CA LEU A 238 0.24 28.57 -3.82
C LEU A 238 0.86 27.81 -4.99
N LYS A 239 1.17 28.50 -6.10
CA LYS A 239 1.78 27.87 -7.28
C LYS A 239 3.11 27.23 -6.94
N LYS A 240 3.99 27.92 -6.21
CA LYS A 240 5.28 27.40 -5.78
C LYS A 240 5.14 26.14 -4.94
N ASN A 241 4.22 26.15 -3.95
CA ASN A 241 3.98 24.96 -3.12
C ASN A 241 3.44 23.77 -3.92
N ILE A 242 2.60 24.01 -4.94
CA ILE A 242 2.10 22.93 -5.82
C ILE A 242 3.25 22.31 -6.61
N VAL A 243 4.14 23.12 -7.18
CA VAL A 243 5.32 22.64 -7.92
C VAL A 243 6.22 21.81 -7.00
N ASP A 244 6.53 22.31 -5.80
CA ASP A 244 7.36 21.61 -4.81
C ASP A 244 6.76 20.24 -4.43
N ILE A 245 5.42 20.15 -4.28
CA ILE A 245 4.73 18.90 -3.99
C ILE A 245 4.77 17.95 -5.18
N LEU A 246 4.56 18.47 -6.41
CA LEU A 246 4.63 17.65 -7.63
C LEU A 246 6.03 17.05 -7.82
N GLU A 247 7.07 17.84 -7.61
CA GLU A 247 8.46 17.35 -7.68
C GLU A 247 8.72 16.24 -6.66
N LYS A 248 8.24 16.38 -5.42
CA LYS A 248 8.36 15.35 -4.38
C LYS A 248 7.68 14.03 -4.78
N VAL A 249 6.56 14.09 -5.48
CA VAL A 249 5.89 12.88 -6.01
C VAL A 249 6.41 12.48 -7.41
N ARG A 250 7.53 13.05 -7.86
CA ARG A 250 8.17 12.76 -9.14
C ARG A 250 7.26 13.01 -10.36
N LEU A 251 6.47 14.07 -10.27
CA LEU A 251 5.69 14.62 -11.38
C LEU A 251 6.24 16.02 -11.71
N GLY A 252 6.44 16.30 -12.99
CA GLY A 252 6.91 17.60 -13.43
C GLY A 252 5.80 18.67 -13.44
N GLU A 253 6.18 19.95 -13.46
CA GLU A 253 5.24 21.09 -13.49
C GLU A 253 4.20 20.99 -14.62
N PHE A 254 4.58 20.41 -15.77
CA PHE A 254 3.67 20.27 -16.92
C PHE A 254 2.42 19.40 -16.64
N TYR A 255 2.40 18.62 -15.53
CA TYR A 255 1.20 17.91 -15.11
C TYR A 255 0.13 18.81 -14.53
N MET A 256 0.44 20.02 -14.09
CA MET A 256 -0.51 20.95 -13.45
C MET A 256 -1.79 21.17 -14.27
N THR A 257 -1.65 21.27 -15.58
CA THR A 257 -2.77 21.55 -16.50
C THR A 257 -3.55 20.30 -16.93
N ARG A 258 -3.06 19.10 -16.57
CA ARG A 258 -3.72 17.85 -16.96
C ARG A 258 -4.90 17.52 -16.07
N TYR A 259 -5.87 16.83 -16.66
CA TYR A 259 -7.01 16.24 -15.94
C TYR A 259 -6.75 14.78 -15.60
N PRO A 260 -7.40 14.20 -14.57
CA PRO A 260 -7.22 12.79 -14.18
C PRO A 260 -7.34 11.80 -15.34
N ARG A 261 -8.29 12.00 -16.26
CA ARG A 261 -8.49 11.16 -17.45
C ARG A 261 -7.29 11.12 -18.42
N GLN A 262 -6.36 12.06 -18.30
CA GLN A 262 -5.16 12.16 -19.13
C GLN A 262 -3.92 11.53 -18.47
N LEU A 263 -4.11 10.93 -17.29
CA LEU A 263 -3.07 10.34 -16.48
C LEU A 263 -3.15 8.82 -16.51
N SER A 264 -1.99 8.15 -16.47
CA SER A 264 -1.89 6.71 -16.19
C SER A 264 -2.31 6.41 -14.74
N GLY A 265 -2.62 5.14 -14.42
CA GLY A 265 -2.99 4.71 -13.06
C GLY A 265 -1.96 5.12 -12.01
N GLY A 266 -0.67 4.91 -12.29
CA GLY A 266 0.41 5.31 -11.37
C GLY A 266 0.57 6.83 -11.22
N GLU A 267 0.30 7.62 -12.26
CA GLU A 267 0.30 9.08 -12.16
C GLU A 267 -0.88 9.59 -11.34
N LYS A 268 -2.08 9.04 -11.55
CA LYS A 268 -3.26 9.33 -10.72
C LYS A 268 -3.00 9.02 -9.24
N GLN A 269 -2.38 7.88 -8.95
CA GLN A 269 -2.01 7.50 -7.58
C GLN A 269 -1.05 8.51 -6.96
N ARG A 270 -0.02 8.94 -7.71
CA ARG A 270 0.91 9.98 -7.23
C ARG A 270 0.23 11.33 -7.01
N VAL A 271 -0.76 11.70 -7.82
CA VAL A 271 -1.59 12.90 -7.58
C VAL A 271 -2.45 12.74 -6.32
N ALA A 272 -3.02 11.56 -6.07
CA ALA A 272 -3.77 11.29 -4.85
C ALA A 272 -2.88 11.37 -3.59
N VAL A 273 -1.65 10.83 -3.66
CA VAL A 273 -0.61 10.99 -2.63
C VAL A 273 -0.26 12.46 -2.44
N ALA A 274 0.02 13.20 -3.53
CA ALA A 274 0.33 14.63 -3.49
C ALA A 274 -0.77 15.46 -2.80
N ARG A 275 -2.04 15.19 -3.10
CA ARG A 275 -3.18 15.83 -2.47
C ARG A 275 -3.21 15.59 -0.96
N ALA A 276 -2.98 14.35 -0.52
CA ALA A 276 -2.95 14.02 0.91
C ALA A 276 -1.80 14.74 1.63
N PHE A 277 -0.61 14.76 1.04
CA PHE A 277 0.56 15.45 1.62
C PHE A 277 0.47 16.98 1.57
N ALA A 278 -0.30 17.55 0.65
CA ALA A 278 -0.55 18.99 0.61
C ALA A 278 -1.21 19.52 1.91
N ALA A 279 -1.93 18.68 2.64
CA ALA A 279 -2.46 19.01 3.96
C ALA A 279 -1.40 19.01 5.08
N LYS A 280 -0.16 18.56 4.83
CA LYS A 280 0.89 18.32 5.84
C LYS A 280 0.36 17.49 7.02
N PRO A 281 -0.10 16.27 6.80
CA PRO A 281 -0.79 15.46 7.79
C PRO A 281 0.17 14.85 8.81
N ASP A 282 -0.33 14.59 10.01
CA ASP A 282 0.36 13.81 11.04
C ASP A 282 0.17 12.30 10.81
N ILE A 283 -1.01 11.91 10.29
CA ILE A 283 -1.38 10.52 9.98
C ILE A 283 -1.91 10.42 8.56
N ILE A 284 -1.43 9.42 7.82
CA ILE A 284 -2.01 9.02 6.53
C ILE A 284 -2.57 7.60 6.65
N LEU A 285 -3.83 7.47 6.28
CA LEU A 285 -4.54 6.22 6.14
C LEU A 285 -4.40 5.74 4.69
N CYS A 286 -3.78 4.61 4.48
CA CYS A 286 -3.54 4.02 3.16
C CYS A 286 -4.46 2.81 2.95
N ASP A 287 -5.55 2.98 2.20
CA ASP A 287 -6.48 1.88 1.90
C ASP A 287 -6.11 1.25 0.56
N GLU A 288 -5.37 0.15 0.59
CA GLU A 288 -4.91 -0.63 -0.58
C GLU A 288 -4.30 0.20 -1.72
N VAL A 289 -3.48 1.18 -1.39
CA VAL A 289 -2.95 2.20 -2.31
C VAL A 289 -2.12 1.65 -3.49
N THR A 290 -1.78 0.38 -3.49
CA THR A 290 -0.94 -0.27 -4.52
C THR A 290 -1.63 -1.40 -5.26
N SER A 291 -2.86 -1.82 -4.88
CA SER A 291 -3.53 -3.02 -5.40
C SER A 291 -3.87 -2.97 -6.89
N ALA A 292 -4.14 -1.78 -7.42
CA ALA A 292 -4.51 -1.55 -8.83
C ALA A 292 -3.31 -1.21 -9.74
N LEU A 293 -2.08 -1.32 -9.22
CA LEU A 293 -0.87 -0.90 -9.92
C LEU A 293 -0.05 -2.11 -10.40
N ASP A 294 0.61 -1.96 -11.53
CA ASP A 294 1.63 -2.93 -11.95
C ASP A 294 2.83 -2.93 -10.98
N VAL A 295 3.55 -4.04 -10.92
CA VAL A 295 4.62 -4.29 -9.94
C VAL A 295 5.68 -3.18 -9.92
N SER A 296 6.05 -2.64 -11.09
CA SER A 296 7.08 -1.61 -11.17
C SER A 296 6.60 -0.26 -10.65
N VAL A 297 5.34 0.07 -10.89
CA VAL A 297 4.69 1.29 -10.37
C VAL A 297 4.41 1.14 -8.88
N GLN A 298 3.98 -0.03 -8.42
CA GLN A 298 3.82 -0.37 -7.01
C GLN A 298 5.11 -0.12 -6.23
N ALA A 299 6.24 -0.66 -6.68
CA ALA A 299 7.55 -0.41 -6.07
C ALA A 299 7.89 1.09 -6.02
N ALA A 300 7.61 1.83 -7.09
CA ALA A 300 7.85 3.28 -7.13
C ALA A 300 6.99 4.05 -6.12
N VAL A 301 5.72 3.67 -5.95
CA VAL A 301 4.80 4.29 -4.98
C VAL A 301 5.21 3.96 -3.55
N LEU A 302 5.63 2.72 -3.25
CA LEU A 302 6.12 2.33 -1.92
C LEU A 302 7.38 3.10 -1.53
N ASN A 303 8.35 3.21 -2.45
CA ASN A 303 9.56 4.01 -2.23
C ASN A 303 9.23 5.50 -2.04
N LEU A 304 8.26 6.04 -2.78
CA LEU A 304 7.77 7.40 -2.60
C LEU A 304 7.16 7.60 -1.22
N LEU A 305 6.26 6.71 -0.79
CA LEU A 305 5.62 6.80 0.54
C LEU A 305 6.67 6.75 1.66
N GLN A 306 7.69 5.88 1.54
CA GLN A 306 8.77 5.82 2.52
C GLN A 306 9.60 7.10 2.54
N GLN A 307 9.96 7.65 1.37
CA GLN A 307 10.68 8.91 1.28
C GLN A 307 9.88 10.04 1.94
N LEU A 308 8.58 10.16 1.64
CA LEU A 308 7.71 11.17 2.23
C LEU A 308 7.53 10.97 3.75
N LYS A 309 7.50 9.72 4.23
CA LYS A 309 7.52 9.41 5.66
C LYS A 309 8.78 9.95 6.33
N ASP A 310 9.93 9.70 5.72
CA ASP A 310 11.22 10.14 6.25
C ASP A 310 11.39 11.68 6.25
N ASP A 311 10.86 12.34 5.21
CA ASP A 311 10.93 13.80 5.05
C ASP A 311 10.01 14.55 6.01
N PHE A 312 8.80 14.01 6.26
CA PHE A 312 7.76 14.70 7.03
C PHE A 312 7.54 14.11 8.43
N GLY A 313 8.08 12.95 8.74
CA GLY A 313 7.84 12.25 10.01
C GLY A 313 6.39 11.78 10.17
N THR A 314 5.70 11.53 9.07
CA THR A 314 4.28 11.14 9.04
C THR A 314 4.09 9.69 9.50
N THR A 315 3.01 9.44 10.24
CA THR A 315 2.58 8.11 10.68
C THR A 315 1.69 7.47 9.62
N TYR A 316 1.87 6.18 9.33
CA TYR A 316 1.02 5.46 8.39
C TYR A 316 0.20 4.37 9.06
N ILE A 317 -1.08 4.28 8.68
CA ILE A 317 -1.91 3.10 8.90
C ILE A 317 -2.16 2.51 7.52
N PHE A 318 -1.54 1.37 7.24
CA PHE A 318 -1.43 0.79 5.91
C PHE A 318 -2.27 -0.47 5.79
N VAL A 319 -3.22 -0.51 4.87
CA VAL A 319 -3.99 -1.70 4.52
C VAL A 319 -3.51 -2.26 3.21
N SER A 320 -3.20 -3.54 3.17
CA SER A 320 -2.92 -4.29 1.96
C SER A 320 -3.32 -5.76 2.14
N HIS A 321 -3.67 -6.40 1.04
CA HIS A 321 -3.83 -7.85 0.96
C HIS A 321 -2.52 -8.55 0.54
N ASP A 322 -1.52 -7.80 0.07
CA ASP A 322 -0.20 -8.31 -0.30
C ASP A 322 0.74 -8.26 0.92
N LEU A 323 0.97 -9.43 1.54
CA LEU A 323 1.79 -9.55 2.73
C LEU A 323 3.28 -9.26 2.49
N ALA A 324 3.77 -9.45 1.26
CA ALA A 324 5.15 -9.08 0.92
C ALA A 324 5.32 -7.56 0.87
N VAL A 325 4.31 -6.83 0.38
CA VAL A 325 4.25 -5.36 0.45
C VAL A 325 4.22 -4.89 1.88
N VAL A 326 3.38 -5.51 2.71
CA VAL A 326 3.26 -5.18 4.14
C VAL A 326 4.61 -5.36 4.83
N ARG A 327 5.29 -6.50 4.64
CA ARG A 327 6.62 -6.73 5.21
C ARG A 327 7.64 -5.68 4.78
N ALA A 328 7.55 -5.22 3.53
CA ALA A 328 8.48 -4.23 3.00
C ALA A 328 8.36 -2.84 3.65
N ILE A 329 7.14 -2.42 4.06
CA ILE A 329 6.89 -1.05 4.51
C ILE A 329 6.56 -0.91 6.00
N SER A 330 6.01 -1.95 6.66
CA SER A 330 5.49 -1.84 8.03
C SER A 330 6.55 -2.04 9.11
N ASP A 331 6.42 -1.29 10.21
CA ASP A 331 7.18 -1.47 11.43
C ASP A 331 6.47 -2.46 12.36
N ARG A 332 5.13 -2.39 12.42
CA ARG A 332 4.26 -3.32 13.16
C ARG A 332 3.14 -3.82 12.25
N VAL A 333 2.65 -5.01 12.56
CA VAL A 333 1.54 -5.64 11.85
C VAL A 333 0.45 -6.02 12.83
N ALA A 334 -0.80 -5.70 12.49
CA ALA A 334 -2.00 -6.10 13.18
C ALA A 334 -2.82 -7.03 12.27
N VAL A 335 -3.01 -8.27 12.70
CA VAL A 335 -3.70 -9.33 11.95
C VAL A 335 -5.16 -9.37 12.38
N LEU A 336 -6.06 -9.21 11.42
CA LEU A 336 -7.50 -9.15 11.62
C LEU A 336 -8.19 -10.37 10.99
N TYR A 337 -9.05 -11.02 11.75
CA TYR A 337 -9.91 -12.10 11.30
C TYR A 337 -11.34 -11.87 11.75
N GLN A 338 -12.30 -11.86 10.82
CA GLN A 338 -13.74 -11.69 11.09
C GLN A 338 -14.07 -10.55 12.07
N GLY A 339 -13.43 -9.39 11.85
CA GLY A 339 -13.66 -8.18 12.64
C GLY A 339 -12.97 -8.15 14.00
N ARG A 340 -12.12 -9.11 14.33
CA ARG A 340 -11.35 -9.17 15.58
C ARG A 340 -9.85 -9.08 15.32
N LEU A 341 -9.13 -8.49 16.26
CA LEU A 341 -7.67 -8.50 16.28
C LEU A 341 -7.19 -9.86 16.81
N CYS A 342 -6.44 -10.60 15.99
CA CYS A 342 -5.89 -11.90 16.34
C CYS A 342 -4.46 -11.80 16.87
N GLU A 343 -3.64 -10.98 16.23
CA GLU A 343 -2.23 -10.82 16.57
C GLU A 343 -1.78 -9.40 16.24
N ILE A 344 -0.90 -8.83 17.07
CA ILE A 344 -0.25 -7.55 16.81
C ILE A 344 1.17 -7.58 17.37
N GLY A 345 2.13 -7.13 16.57
CA GLY A 345 3.54 -7.11 16.98
C GLY A 345 4.46 -6.43 15.99
N PRO A 346 5.76 -6.35 16.30
CA PRO A 346 6.78 -5.95 15.33
C PRO A 346 6.70 -6.82 14.09
N SER A 347 6.83 -6.19 12.93
CA SER A 347 6.70 -6.87 11.63
C SER A 347 7.59 -8.11 11.56
N GLU A 348 8.86 -8.00 11.97
CA GLU A 348 9.80 -9.14 11.93
C GLU A 348 9.30 -10.34 12.74
N ASN A 349 8.77 -10.10 13.96
CA ASN A 349 8.28 -11.18 14.82
C ASN A 349 7.06 -11.88 14.23
N VAL A 350 6.07 -11.10 13.73
CA VAL A 350 4.85 -11.65 13.13
C VAL A 350 5.16 -12.51 11.91
N TYR A 351 6.18 -12.12 11.11
CA TYR A 351 6.57 -12.88 9.92
C TYR A 351 7.45 -14.09 10.20
N GLN A 352 8.34 -14.03 11.20
CA GLN A 352 9.27 -15.13 11.49
C GLN A 352 8.68 -16.14 12.47
N THR A 353 7.95 -15.67 13.49
CA THR A 353 7.43 -16.48 14.59
C THR A 353 5.98 -16.09 14.90
N PRO A 354 5.04 -16.35 13.96
CA PRO A 354 3.63 -16.07 14.19
C PRO A 354 3.12 -16.80 15.42
N SER A 355 2.39 -16.10 16.28
CA SER A 355 1.87 -16.65 17.53
C SER A 355 0.42 -17.14 17.40
N HIS A 356 -0.32 -16.65 16.40
CA HIS A 356 -1.70 -17.04 16.15
C HIS A 356 -1.79 -18.00 14.96
N PRO A 357 -2.52 -19.14 15.06
CA PRO A 357 -2.64 -20.12 13.96
C PRO A 357 -3.13 -19.52 12.64
N TYR A 358 -4.08 -18.57 12.70
CA TYR A 358 -4.53 -17.86 11.50
C TYR A 358 -3.40 -17.08 10.80
N THR A 359 -2.50 -16.47 11.58
CA THR A 359 -1.33 -15.74 11.01
C THR A 359 -0.41 -16.70 10.26
N GLU A 360 -0.19 -17.91 10.82
CA GLU A 360 0.63 -18.94 10.16
C GLU A 360 -0.01 -19.39 8.83
N VAL A 361 -1.31 -19.64 8.82
CA VAL A 361 -2.08 -20.00 7.62
C VAL A 361 -2.00 -18.89 6.58
N LEU A 362 -2.22 -17.64 6.99
CA LEU A 362 -2.20 -16.46 6.12
C LEU A 362 -0.83 -16.28 5.45
N LEU A 363 0.27 -16.44 6.21
CA LEU A 363 1.63 -16.36 5.71
C LEU A 363 1.99 -17.54 4.81
N GLY A 364 1.53 -18.75 5.15
CA GLY A 364 1.76 -19.96 4.36
C GLY A 364 1.09 -19.97 3.00
N ALA A 365 0.00 -19.20 2.82
CA ALA A 365 -0.73 -19.07 1.57
C ALA A 365 -0.06 -18.12 0.55
N VAL A 366 0.97 -17.36 0.95
CA VAL A 366 1.62 -16.39 0.05
C VAL A 366 2.50 -17.10 -0.96
N LEU A 367 2.32 -16.73 -2.22
CA LEU A 367 3.13 -17.21 -3.33
C LEU A 367 4.39 -16.35 -3.47
N GLU A 368 5.55 -16.97 -3.39
CA GLU A 368 6.80 -16.28 -3.72
C GLU A 368 7.15 -16.47 -5.23
N PRO A 369 7.80 -15.48 -5.86
CA PRO A 369 8.20 -15.54 -7.26
C PRO A 369 9.44 -16.43 -7.46
N ASP A 370 9.57 -17.50 -6.69
CA ASP A 370 10.59 -18.53 -6.81
C ASP A 370 9.93 -19.89 -7.12
N PRO A 371 10.20 -20.50 -8.30
CA PRO A 371 9.56 -21.74 -8.70
C PRO A 371 9.97 -22.96 -7.84
N ASP A 372 10.94 -22.82 -6.95
CA ASP A 372 11.39 -23.89 -6.05
C ASP A 372 10.71 -23.79 -4.68
N ILE A 373 10.12 -22.65 -4.35
CA ILE A 373 9.35 -22.47 -3.12
C ILE A 373 7.90 -22.92 -3.39
N LYS A 374 7.51 -24.02 -2.76
CA LYS A 374 6.12 -24.47 -2.81
C LYS A 374 5.31 -23.77 -1.73
N PRO A 375 4.10 -23.25 -2.03
CA PRO A 375 3.20 -22.75 -0.98
C PRO A 375 2.89 -23.90 -0.02
N LYS A 376 2.81 -23.60 1.27
CA LYS A 376 2.25 -24.53 2.25
C LYS A 376 0.75 -24.55 2.03
N LEU A 377 0.26 -25.53 1.25
CA LEU A 377 -1.17 -25.76 1.08
C LEU A 377 -1.72 -26.18 2.44
N VAL A 378 -2.55 -25.33 3.01
CA VAL A 378 -3.40 -25.71 4.14
C VAL A 378 -4.52 -26.57 3.58
N ALA A 379 -4.86 -27.66 4.28
CA ALA A 379 -5.77 -28.72 3.82
C ALA A 379 -7.06 -28.17 3.17
N GLU A 380 -7.49 -28.84 2.10
CA GLU A 380 -8.58 -28.44 1.20
C GLU A 380 -9.98 -28.41 1.86
N ASP A 381 -10.12 -28.82 3.11
CA ASP A 381 -11.40 -28.95 3.82
C ASP A 381 -11.73 -27.75 4.71
N ILE A 382 -11.41 -26.54 4.28
CA ILE A 382 -11.89 -25.34 4.98
C ILE A 382 -13.35 -25.14 4.59
N VAL A 383 -14.24 -25.82 5.32
CA VAL A 383 -15.68 -25.55 5.26
C VAL A 383 -15.90 -24.14 5.80
N GLU A 384 -16.56 -23.28 5.02
CA GLU A 384 -17.06 -21.98 5.47
C GLU A 384 -18.18 -22.17 6.52
N ASP A 385 -17.85 -22.70 7.68
CA ASP A 385 -18.77 -22.69 8.80
C ASP A 385 -18.83 -21.26 9.37
N ARG A 386 -20.05 -20.82 9.67
CA ARG A 386 -20.26 -19.55 10.36
C ARG A 386 -19.47 -19.56 11.66
N PRO A 387 -18.77 -18.46 12.00
CA PRO A 387 -18.03 -18.41 13.25
C PRO A 387 -18.97 -18.71 14.42
N PRO A 388 -18.50 -19.43 15.44
CA PRO A 388 -19.32 -19.73 16.62
C PRO A 388 -19.73 -18.40 17.29
N GLU A 389 -20.96 -18.33 17.77
CA GLU A 389 -21.49 -17.16 18.49
C GLU A 389 -20.66 -16.81 19.74
N LYS A 390 -20.05 -17.82 20.34
CA LYS A 390 -19.21 -17.73 21.55
C LYS A 390 -17.90 -18.50 21.32
N GLY A 391 -16.79 -17.95 21.81
CA GLY A 391 -15.49 -18.60 21.75
C GLY A 391 -14.58 -18.01 20.65
N CYS A 392 -13.58 -18.77 20.25
CA CYS A 392 -12.62 -18.37 19.22
C CYS A 392 -13.25 -18.44 17.82
N SER A 393 -13.27 -17.31 17.11
CA SER A 393 -13.81 -17.26 15.74
C SER A 393 -13.01 -18.11 14.73
N PHE A 394 -11.79 -18.52 15.08
CA PHE A 394 -10.93 -19.38 14.28
C PHE A 394 -11.08 -20.87 14.60
N GLN A 395 -11.98 -21.26 15.53
CA GLN A 395 -12.13 -22.63 16.00
C GLN A 395 -12.32 -23.64 14.86
N GLY A 396 -13.19 -23.33 13.90
CA GLY A 396 -13.49 -24.23 12.76
C GLY A 396 -12.34 -24.47 11.79
N LEU A 397 -11.30 -23.62 11.83
CA LEU A 397 -10.13 -23.70 10.95
C LEU A 397 -8.86 -24.14 11.68
N SER A 398 -8.93 -24.33 12.99
CA SER A 398 -7.77 -24.61 13.83
C SER A 398 -7.68 -26.08 14.19
N LEU A 399 -6.60 -26.74 13.77
CA LEU A 399 -6.28 -28.12 14.16
C LEU A 399 -6.05 -28.29 15.68
N ILE A 400 -5.85 -27.20 16.43
CA ILE A 400 -5.64 -27.23 17.88
C ILE A 400 -6.95 -27.50 18.63
N HIS A 401 -8.09 -27.27 17.98
CA HIS A 401 -9.43 -27.42 18.59
C HIS A 401 -10.15 -28.69 18.15
N ILE A 402 -9.48 -29.59 17.42
CA ILE A 402 -9.91 -30.95 17.13
C ILE A 402 -9.26 -31.90 18.18
#